data_023349c8ac002f50a65fb2677c6d2f49
#
_entry.id   023349c8ac002f50a65fb2677c6d2f49
#
_cell.length_a   1.000
_cell.length_b   1.000
_cell.length_c   1.000
_cell.angle_alpha   90.00
_cell.angle_beta   90.00
_cell.angle_gamma   90.00
#
_symmetry.space_group_name_H-M   'P 1'
#
loop_
_entity.id
_entity.type
_entity.pdbx_description
1 polymer ?
#
loop_
_entity_poly.entity_id
_entity_poly.type
_entity_poly.pdbx_seq_one_letter_code
_entity_poly.pdbx_strand_id
1 'polypeptide(L)'
;MSLFSNHFFISATSFCLFLTSFSFGQTFQWAKQAGSSGWDRVNVVQTDGLNQVYLFGSFEGTVDLDPGSGVFQMTSVDERDAFISKLDSNGNFIWAKQFGDSAFVDEASTMGIDALGNLYLTGSFLGSIDFNPGTGTFSMTSQAMDRDIFILKLDNDGNFVWAKQIGGPFNYFFPTPAHAAAIAVDASGNQYLTGYFDGTIDFDPDPSVDFEMSSQTNSTDIFVCKLNTDGAFVWAKQFQGNQPHFGGVGYDIAVNALGEVYTTGTIGGPVDFDPGMANFYLAPSVPNNTESYLSKLDANGNFSWARAMGPGEGNALAVNDQGEVYCGGSTPLGYTPQIYKMDISGQLVWEKELGGNNAQSITLDASGNVYTIGSFFGTNDFDPGQGVFQLSGGDSDAYIRKLDSSGNFVWAGLLSGTDQVWACDVTIDQNDAMYVAGYFSQSADFDPSISIFNLTGPASSYNMFVTKLSQNSELGLTPNDLHDGIMLYPNPTSGNVTVICEGSYDELYFQLRNINGQLLSTQELKSGKQAEIELQQTSGVYLLEITDQKQFRTVRRIVKK
;
A
#
# COMPACT_ATOMS: atom_id res chain seq x y z
N MET A 1 43.92 -70.48 -13.96
CA MET A 1 42.73 -70.17 -14.75
C MET A 1 42.15 -68.89 -14.15
N SER A 2 42.51 -67.73 -14.72
CA SER A 2 42.25 -66.39 -14.23
C SER A 2 40.93 -65.88 -14.79
N LEU A 3 40.06 -65.33 -13.96
CA LEU A 3 38.93 -64.53 -14.38
C LEU A 3 39.08 -63.11 -13.84
N PHE A 4 39.34 -62.15 -14.76
CA PHE A 4 39.34 -60.73 -14.51
C PHE A 4 37.93 -60.22 -14.32
N SER A 5 37.66 -59.52 -13.20
CA SER A 5 36.45 -58.75 -12.95
C SER A 5 36.74 -57.30 -13.25
N ASN A 6 36.10 -56.75 -14.30
CA ASN A 6 36.13 -55.32 -14.63
C ASN A 6 35.09 -54.58 -13.78
N HIS A 7 35.54 -53.74 -12.87
CA HIS A 7 34.69 -52.77 -12.21
C HIS A 7 34.62 -51.49 -13.05
N PHE A 8 33.46 -51.23 -13.62
CA PHE A 8 33.11 -49.92 -14.17
C PHE A 8 32.74 -48.97 -13.01
N PHE A 9 33.59 -47.94 -12.79
CA PHE A 9 33.23 -46.82 -11.95
C PHE A 9 32.37 -45.86 -12.78
N ILE A 10 31.08 -45.73 -12.47
CA ILE A 10 30.22 -44.68 -12.95
C ILE A 10 30.44 -43.47 -12.01
N SER A 11 31.18 -42.48 -12.48
CA SER A 11 31.26 -41.18 -11.82
C SER A 11 29.94 -40.46 -12.00
N ALA A 12 29.14 -40.37 -10.96
CA ALA A 12 27.95 -39.53 -10.89
C ALA A 12 28.43 -38.07 -10.68
N THR A 13 28.63 -37.35 -11.78
CA THR A 13 28.76 -35.88 -11.72
C THR A 13 27.42 -35.30 -11.33
N SER A 14 27.30 -34.86 -10.06
CA SER A 14 26.16 -34.11 -9.55
C SER A 14 26.11 -32.79 -10.31
N PHE A 15 25.19 -32.67 -11.27
CA PHE A 15 24.90 -31.44 -11.97
C PHE A 15 24.00 -30.60 -11.03
N CYS A 16 24.63 -29.71 -10.27
CA CYS A 16 23.91 -28.70 -9.52
C CYS A 16 23.26 -27.74 -10.55
N LEU A 17 21.99 -27.97 -10.85
CA LEU A 17 21.19 -26.97 -11.55
C LEU A 17 21.04 -25.77 -10.59
N PHE A 18 21.85 -24.74 -10.80
CA PHE A 18 21.50 -23.41 -10.30
C PHE A 18 20.30 -22.92 -11.12
N LEU A 19 19.10 -23.15 -10.63
CA LEU A 19 17.93 -22.39 -11.01
C LEU A 19 18.18 -20.95 -10.54
N THR A 20 18.70 -20.10 -11.44
CA THR A 20 18.64 -18.66 -11.23
C THR A 20 17.15 -18.28 -11.29
N SER A 21 16.52 -18.18 -10.15
CA SER A 21 15.24 -17.51 -10.02
C SER A 21 15.42 -16.08 -10.51
N PHE A 22 14.80 -15.72 -11.63
CA PHE A 22 14.71 -14.33 -12.07
C PHE A 22 13.83 -13.61 -11.05
N SER A 23 14.45 -12.84 -10.18
CA SER A 23 13.75 -11.94 -9.29
C SER A 23 13.24 -10.76 -10.12
N PHE A 24 11.93 -10.63 -10.29
CA PHE A 24 11.30 -9.41 -10.78
C PHE A 24 11.36 -8.36 -9.66
N GLY A 25 12.53 -7.72 -9.50
CA GLY A 25 12.74 -6.68 -8.50
C GLY A 25 11.97 -5.41 -8.86
N GLN A 26 11.54 -4.68 -7.84
CA GLN A 26 11.09 -3.31 -8.00
C GLN A 26 12.30 -2.41 -8.25
N THR A 27 12.17 -1.43 -9.15
CA THR A 27 13.24 -0.47 -9.43
C THR A 27 12.91 0.87 -8.79
N PHE A 28 13.82 1.36 -7.98
CA PHE A 28 13.73 2.69 -7.39
C PHE A 28 13.67 3.76 -8.49
N GLN A 29 12.73 4.70 -8.38
CA GLN A 29 12.58 5.81 -9.30
C GLN A 29 12.98 7.12 -8.63
N TRP A 30 12.38 7.41 -7.50
CA TRP A 30 12.67 8.58 -6.70
C TRP A 30 12.10 8.43 -5.28
N ALA A 31 12.66 9.20 -4.34
CA ALA A 31 12.04 9.46 -3.05
C ALA A 31 12.04 10.96 -2.77
N LYS A 32 11.03 11.41 -2.03
CA LYS A 32 10.82 12.80 -1.65
C LYS A 32 10.56 12.87 -0.16
N GLN A 33 10.96 13.98 0.45
CA GLN A 33 10.67 14.27 1.84
C GLN A 33 10.09 15.68 1.99
N ALA A 34 9.28 15.85 3.03
CA ALA A 34 8.90 17.13 3.58
C ALA A 34 8.96 17.01 5.10
N GLY A 35 9.24 18.08 5.80
CA GLY A 35 9.30 18.02 7.26
C GLY A 35 9.74 19.31 7.90
N SER A 36 9.51 19.39 9.21
CA SER A 36 9.84 20.49 10.10
C SER A 36 10.80 20.03 11.20
N SER A 37 10.89 20.81 12.27
CA SER A 37 11.52 20.36 13.52
C SER A 37 10.54 19.61 14.44
N GLY A 38 9.29 19.45 14.05
CA GLY A 38 8.21 18.81 14.80
C GLY A 38 7.94 17.38 14.34
N TRP A 39 6.72 16.92 14.60
CA TRP A 39 6.24 15.59 14.25
C TRP A 39 5.39 15.67 12.98
N ASP A 40 6.00 15.31 11.86
CA ASP A 40 5.38 15.36 10.55
C ASP A 40 5.20 13.94 10.02
N ARG A 41 3.99 13.61 9.54
CA ARG A 41 3.69 12.28 9.03
C ARG A 41 2.73 12.29 7.84
N VAL A 42 2.94 11.40 6.91
CA VAL A 42 1.94 11.00 5.91
C VAL A 42 1.26 9.74 6.42
N ASN A 43 -0.06 9.75 6.50
CA ASN A 43 -0.84 8.58 6.88
C ASN A 43 -1.30 7.80 5.64
N VAL A 44 -1.61 8.49 4.55
CA VAL A 44 -2.21 7.90 3.34
C VAL A 44 -1.56 8.44 2.08
N VAL A 45 -1.33 7.55 1.13
CA VAL A 45 -0.93 7.88 -0.25
C VAL A 45 -1.93 7.28 -1.24
N GLN A 46 -2.44 8.08 -2.17
CA GLN A 46 -3.31 7.62 -3.24
C GLN A 46 -2.87 8.20 -4.58
N THR A 47 -3.27 7.54 -5.67
CA THR A 47 -3.03 8.03 -7.03
C THR A 47 -4.33 8.16 -7.81
N ASP A 48 -4.43 9.19 -8.65
CA ASP A 48 -5.57 9.35 -9.56
C ASP A 48 -5.33 8.66 -10.93
N GLY A 49 -6.33 8.72 -11.80
CA GLY A 49 -6.26 8.16 -13.16
C GLY A 49 -5.22 8.82 -14.07
N LEU A 50 -4.55 9.89 -13.65
CA LEU A 50 -3.43 10.55 -14.33
C LEU A 50 -2.09 10.23 -13.66
N ASN A 51 -2.07 9.33 -12.69
CA ASN A 51 -0.92 8.94 -11.86
C ASN A 51 -0.35 10.14 -11.06
N GLN A 52 -1.19 11.13 -10.73
CA GLN A 52 -0.83 12.17 -9.78
C GLN A 52 -0.93 11.61 -8.37
N VAL A 53 -0.04 12.03 -7.49
CA VAL A 53 0.14 11.46 -6.15
C VAL A 53 -0.45 12.43 -5.13
N TYR A 54 -1.31 11.92 -4.27
CA TYR A 54 -1.90 12.66 -3.17
C TYR A 54 -1.41 12.10 -1.85
N LEU A 55 -0.98 12.98 -0.96
CA LEU A 55 -0.48 12.66 0.37
C LEU A 55 -1.37 13.34 1.40
N PHE A 56 -1.94 12.58 2.30
CA PHE A 56 -2.76 13.10 3.40
C PHE A 56 -2.13 12.73 4.74
N GLY A 57 -2.05 13.69 5.64
CA GLY A 57 -1.36 13.50 6.91
C GLY A 57 -1.45 14.71 7.83
N SER A 58 -0.51 14.83 8.77
CA SER A 58 -0.44 15.91 9.74
C SER A 58 0.98 16.43 9.91
N PHE A 59 1.10 17.71 10.29
CA PHE A 59 2.40 18.35 10.52
C PHE A 59 2.35 19.29 11.73
N GLU A 60 3.52 19.53 12.31
CA GLU A 60 3.71 20.39 13.48
C GLU A 60 4.70 21.51 13.17
N GLY A 61 4.35 22.77 13.52
CA GLY A 61 5.20 23.94 13.28
C GLY A 61 5.18 24.41 11.82
N THR A 62 6.31 24.82 11.28
CA THR A 62 6.41 25.31 9.90
C THR A 62 7.09 24.28 9.01
N VAL A 63 6.38 23.79 7.99
CA VAL A 63 6.84 22.78 7.03
C VAL A 63 6.90 23.37 5.63
N ASP A 64 7.91 22.98 4.85
CA ASP A 64 7.94 23.19 3.40
C ASP A 64 7.40 21.94 2.71
N LEU A 65 6.24 22.07 2.06
CA LEU A 65 5.58 20.96 1.36
C LEU A 65 5.95 20.85 -0.13
N ASP A 66 6.84 21.73 -0.64
CA ASP A 66 7.48 21.52 -1.95
C ASP A 66 8.76 20.70 -1.77
N PRO A 67 8.75 19.41 -2.14
CA PRO A 67 9.94 18.55 -1.99
C PRO A 67 11.03 18.83 -3.04
N GLY A 68 10.83 19.83 -3.89
CA GLY A 68 11.77 20.25 -4.93
C GLY A 68 12.70 21.38 -4.47
N SER A 69 13.05 22.28 -5.42
CA SER A 69 13.85 23.48 -5.13
C SER A 69 12.98 24.72 -4.88
N GLY A 70 11.66 24.61 -5.02
CA GLY A 70 10.69 25.64 -4.67
C GLY A 70 10.53 25.73 -3.15
N VAL A 71 9.67 26.65 -2.72
CA VAL A 71 9.31 26.80 -1.31
C VAL A 71 7.80 27.01 -1.21
N PHE A 72 7.12 26.11 -0.53
CA PHE A 72 5.69 26.20 -0.22
C PHE A 72 5.47 25.96 1.28
N GLN A 73 5.67 27.01 2.07
CA GLN A 73 5.59 26.92 3.52
C GLN A 73 4.16 26.98 4.03
N MET A 74 3.85 26.06 4.94
CA MET A 74 2.67 26.08 5.79
C MET A 74 3.10 26.08 7.26
N THR A 75 2.28 26.70 8.11
CA THR A 75 2.54 26.76 9.56
C THR A 75 1.29 26.29 10.29
N SER A 76 1.42 25.29 11.16
CA SER A 76 0.30 24.84 11.99
C SER A 76 -0.13 25.95 12.95
N VAL A 77 -1.44 26.05 13.17
CA VAL A 77 -2.01 27.10 14.02
C VAL A 77 -1.82 26.76 15.49
N ASP A 78 -1.88 25.47 15.82
CA ASP A 78 -1.62 24.92 17.16
C ASP A 78 -0.58 23.78 17.11
N GLU A 79 -0.75 22.72 17.90
CA GLU A 79 0.19 21.62 17.98
C GLU A 79 0.35 20.92 16.63
N ARG A 80 -0.78 20.58 15.97
CA ARG A 80 -0.79 19.90 14.67
C ARG A 80 -1.96 20.30 13.81
N ASP A 81 -1.71 20.42 12.51
CA ASP A 81 -2.75 20.59 11.49
C ASP A 81 -2.71 19.43 10.49
N ALA A 82 -3.88 19.12 9.94
CA ALA A 82 -3.96 18.21 8.81
C ALA A 82 -3.55 18.92 7.51
N PHE A 83 -2.92 18.20 6.61
CA PHE A 83 -2.61 18.67 5.27
C PHE A 83 -2.97 17.64 4.22
N ILE A 84 -3.25 18.11 3.02
CA ILE A 84 -3.24 17.31 1.80
C ILE A 84 -2.31 17.98 0.79
N SER A 85 -1.47 17.18 0.14
CA SER A 85 -0.53 17.63 -0.88
C SER A 85 -0.68 16.81 -2.14
N LYS A 86 -0.53 17.47 -3.30
CA LYS A 86 -0.56 16.84 -4.62
C LYS A 86 0.77 17.02 -5.32
N LEU A 87 1.32 15.91 -5.82
CA LEU A 87 2.52 15.86 -6.63
C LEU A 87 2.19 15.29 -8.02
N ASP A 88 3.00 15.59 -9.02
CA ASP A 88 2.95 14.88 -10.29
C ASP A 88 3.57 13.47 -10.18
N SER A 89 3.48 12.66 -11.23
CA SER A 89 4.03 11.29 -11.27
C SER A 89 5.56 11.22 -11.12
N ASN A 90 6.27 12.35 -11.24
CA ASN A 90 7.72 12.48 -11.04
C ASN A 90 8.07 13.01 -9.64
N GLY A 91 7.06 13.22 -8.78
CA GLY A 91 7.24 13.77 -7.44
C GLY A 91 7.48 15.29 -7.41
N ASN A 92 7.10 16.03 -8.45
CA ASN A 92 7.15 17.49 -8.43
C ASN A 92 5.87 18.03 -7.81
N PHE A 93 6.03 19.09 -7.01
CA PHE A 93 4.94 19.76 -6.32
C PHE A 93 3.93 20.39 -7.28
N ILE A 94 2.63 20.19 -7.01
CA ILE A 94 1.54 20.84 -7.73
C ILE A 94 0.82 21.82 -6.81
N TRP A 95 0.28 21.35 -5.69
CA TRP A 95 -0.35 22.18 -4.67
C TRP A 95 -0.38 21.47 -3.31
N ALA A 96 -0.59 22.23 -2.24
CA ALA A 96 -0.95 21.69 -0.93
C ALA A 96 -2.03 22.54 -0.26
N LYS A 97 -2.78 21.95 0.65
CA LYS A 97 -3.85 22.56 1.44
C LYS A 97 -3.70 22.14 2.90
N GLN A 98 -4.09 23.04 3.80
CA GLN A 98 -4.06 22.88 5.24
C GLN A 98 -5.48 22.98 5.77
N PHE A 99 -5.79 22.16 6.75
CA PHE A 99 -7.01 22.23 7.55
C PHE A 99 -6.58 22.27 9.01
N GLY A 100 -7.05 23.23 9.76
CA GLY A 100 -6.73 23.38 11.16
C GLY A 100 -7.12 24.77 11.62
N ASP A 101 -7.43 24.86 12.87
CA ASP A 101 -7.64 26.08 13.63
C ASP A 101 -7.07 25.82 15.03
N SER A 102 -7.26 26.71 15.99
CA SER A 102 -6.86 26.52 17.41
C SER A 102 -7.50 25.32 18.12
N ALA A 103 -8.16 24.44 17.38
CA ALA A 103 -8.75 23.20 17.85
C ALA A 103 -7.98 21.99 17.29
N PHE A 104 -7.81 20.94 18.08
CA PHE A 104 -7.05 19.76 17.70
C PHE A 104 -7.73 19.01 16.52
N VAL A 105 -7.16 19.05 15.33
CA VAL A 105 -7.40 18.02 14.32
C VAL A 105 -6.57 16.82 14.71
N ASP A 106 -7.14 15.94 15.49
CA ASP A 106 -6.38 14.90 16.14
C ASP A 106 -5.87 13.83 15.19
N GLU A 107 -6.61 13.49 14.15
CA GLU A 107 -6.14 12.49 13.18
C GLU A 107 -6.74 12.70 11.80
N ALA A 108 -5.89 13.01 10.84
CA ALA A 108 -6.12 12.71 9.44
C ALA A 108 -6.08 11.18 9.30
N SER A 109 -7.24 10.51 9.24
CA SER A 109 -7.25 9.04 9.25
C SER A 109 -6.95 8.48 7.87
N THR A 110 -7.81 8.74 6.89
CA THR A 110 -7.68 8.14 5.57
C THR A 110 -8.34 8.99 4.47
N MET A 111 -8.06 8.64 3.22
CA MET A 111 -8.58 9.33 2.06
C MET A 111 -8.99 8.33 0.96
N GLY A 112 -10.03 8.69 0.19
CA GLY A 112 -10.41 8.00 -1.04
C GLY A 112 -10.48 8.98 -2.21
N ILE A 113 -10.36 8.47 -3.44
CA ILE A 113 -10.44 9.25 -4.68
C ILE A 113 -11.48 8.61 -5.60
N ASP A 114 -12.41 9.42 -6.15
CA ASP A 114 -13.35 8.93 -7.15
C ASP A 114 -12.77 8.96 -8.58
N ALA A 115 -13.51 8.41 -9.54
CA ALA A 115 -13.07 8.34 -10.93
C ALA A 115 -12.88 9.72 -11.62
N LEU A 116 -13.40 10.80 -11.03
CA LEU A 116 -13.23 12.18 -11.50
C LEU A 116 -12.03 12.88 -10.83
N GLY A 117 -11.36 12.21 -9.89
CA GLY A 117 -10.25 12.74 -9.11
C GLY A 117 -10.69 13.62 -7.93
N ASN A 118 -11.98 13.59 -7.54
CA ASN A 118 -12.41 14.25 -6.31
C ASN A 118 -11.89 13.46 -5.10
N LEU A 119 -11.51 14.21 -4.08
CA LEU A 119 -10.89 13.70 -2.86
C LEU A 119 -11.93 13.66 -1.74
N TYR A 120 -11.93 12.57 -1.01
CA TYR A 120 -12.77 12.37 0.15
C TYR A 120 -11.87 12.04 1.35
N LEU A 121 -11.82 12.97 2.29
CA LEU A 121 -10.95 12.91 3.46
C LEU A 121 -11.80 12.65 4.68
N THR A 122 -11.33 11.83 5.61
CA THR A 122 -11.99 11.63 6.89
C THR A 122 -10.99 11.57 8.04
N GLY A 123 -11.49 11.83 9.21
CA GLY A 123 -10.79 11.79 10.48
C GLY A 123 -11.68 12.25 11.60
N SER A 124 -11.12 12.53 12.75
CA SER A 124 -11.85 13.09 13.89
C SER A 124 -11.34 14.48 14.26
N PHE A 125 -12.22 15.31 14.77
CA PHE A 125 -11.89 16.66 15.18
C PHE A 125 -12.57 17.04 16.51
N LEU A 126 -11.90 17.91 17.24
CA LEU A 126 -12.39 18.48 18.49
C LEU A 126 -12.42 20.00 18.39
N GLY A 127 -13.50 20.63 18.86
CA GLY A 127 -13.66 22.08 18.84
C GLY A 127 -14.26 22.61 17.53
N SER A 128 -13.89 23.82 17.11
CA SER A 128 -14.43 24.46 15.90
C SER A 128 -13.34 24.60 14.86
N ILE A 129 -13.53 23.99 13.69
CA ILE A 129 -12.54 23.94 12.59
C ILE A 129 -13.16 24.50 11.31
N ASP A 130 -12.38 25.29 10.56
CA ASP A 130 -12.70 25.67 9.19
C ASP A 130 -12.21 24.58 8.22
N PHE A 131 -13.15 23.89 7.60
CA PHE A 131 -12.87 22.84 6.62
C PHE A 131 -12.73 23.34 5.19
N ASN A 132 -12.83 24.65 4.95
CA ASN A 132 -12.58 25.24 3.64
C ASN A 132 -11.13 25.71 3.51
N PRO A 133 -10.26 24.98 2.76
CA PRO A 133 -8.85 25.38 2.62
C PRO A 133 -8.64 26.60 1.71
N GLY A 134 -9.72 27.17 1.18
CA GLY A 134 -9.69 28.36 0.32
C GLY A 134 -9.87 29.66 1.11
N THR A 135 -10.35 30.69 0.42
CA THR A 135 -10.62 32.01 1.04
C THR A 135 -12.01 32.12 1.69
N GLY A 136 -12.86 31.13 1.51
CA GLY A 136 -14.16 31.03 2.16
C GLY A 136 -14.02 30.38 3.54
N THR A 137 -15.10 30.40 4.32
CA THR A 137 -15.18 29.73 5.62
C THR A 137 -16.33 28.74 5.64
N PHE A 138 -16.04 27.51 6.06
CA PHE A 138 -17.03 26.47 6.35
C PHE A 138 -16.68 25.81 7.69
N SER A 139 -17.14 26.42 8.78
CA SER A 139 -16.82 25.93 10.12
C SER A 139 -17.81 24.87 10.57
N MET A 140 -17.28 23.76 11.10
CA MET A 140 -18.02 22.79 11.89
C MET A 140 -17.50 22.81 13.32
N THR A 141 -18.37 22.53 14.28
CA THR A 141 -18.03 22.50 15.71
C THR A 141 -18.42 21.16 16.27
N SER A 142 -17.49 20.45 16.89
CA SER A 142 -17.76 19.18 17.54
C SER A 142 -18.68 19.37 18.75
N GLN A 143 -19.46 18.35 19.05
CA GLN A 143 -20.43 18.43 20.14
C GLN A 143 -19.76 18.26 21.51
N ALA A 144 -20.10 19.12 22.45
CA ALA A 144 -19.89 18.96 23.89
C ALA A 144 -18.45 18.65 24.37
N MET A 145 -17.40 19.17 23.73
CA MET A 145 -15.98 18.89 24.04
C MET A 145 -15.58 17.42 23.79
N ASP A 146 -16.24 16.78 22.86
CA ASP A 146 -15.94 15.43 22.40
C ASP A 146 -15.57 15.44 20.91
N ARG A 147 -14.97 14.36 20.42
CA ARG A 147 -14.54 14.26 19.03
C ARG A 147 -15.68 13.79 18.15
N ASP A 148 -15.89 14.49 17.04
CA ASP A 148 -16.79 14.09 15.98
C ASP A 148 -16.00 13.67 14.74
N ILE A 149 -16.61 12.86 13.90
CA ILE A 149 -16.08 12.48 12.60
C ILE A 149 -16.35 13.61 11.60
N PHE A 150 -15.34 13.98 10.82
CA PHE A 150 -15.53 14.79 9.63
C PHE A 150 -15.43 13.96 8.36
N ILE A 151 -16.19 14.32 7.34
CA ILE A 151 -16.02 13.86 5.95
C ILE A 151 -15.94 15.12 5.10
N LEU A 152 -14.82 15.30 4.40
CA LEU A 152 -14.53 16.47 3.58
C LEU A 152 -14.35 16.04 2.13
N LYS A 153 -15.10 16.68 1.22
CA LYS A 153 -14.91 16.53 -0.21
C LYS A 153 -14.24 17.77 -0.79
N LEU A 154 -13.15 17.53 -1.51
CA LEU A 154 -12.48 18.51 -2.37
C LEU A 154 -12.58 18.07 -3.84
N ASP A 155 -12.51 19.01 -4.76
CA ASP A 155 -12.28 18.67 -6.16
C ASP A 155 -10.80 18.30 -6.41
N ASN A 156 -10.45 17.91 -7.63
CA ASN A 156 -9.09 17.49 -7.97
C ASN A 156 -8.04 18.60 -7.95
N ASP A 157 -8.46 19.86 -7.84
CA ASP A 157 -7.60 21.03 -7.67
C ASP A 157 -7.49 21.45 -6.19
N GLY A 158 -8.09 20.67 -5.29
CA GLY A 158 -8.10 20.92 -3.85
C GLY A 158 -9.05 22.05 -3.42
N ASN A 159 -10.05 22.39 -4.23
CA ASN A 159 -11.06 23.36 -3.84
C ASN A 159 -12.18 22.67 -3.04
N PHE A 160 -12.69 23.39 -2.04
CA PHE A 160 -13.78 22.93 -1.21
C PHE A 160 -15.07 22.64 -2.01
N VAL A 161 -15.66 21.47 -1.80
CA VAL A 161 -16.97 21.12 -2.37
C VAL A 161 -18.02 21.05 -1.26
N TRP A 162 -17.80 20.25 -0.25
CA TRP A 162 -18.64 20.18 0.96
C TRP A 162 -17.88 19.51 2.11
N ALA A 163 -18.34 19.74 3.35
CA ALA A 163 -17.94 18.97 4.51
C ALA A 163 -19.18 18.51 5.29
N LYS A 164 -19.06 17.37 5.96
CA LYS A 164 -20.11 16.72 6.75
C LYS A 164 -19.54 16.29 8.09
N GLN A 165 -20.43 16.23 9.11
CA GLN A 165 -20.12 15.86 10.48
C GLN A 165 -21.02 14.70 10.89
N ILE A 166 -20.43 13.71 11.55
CA ILE A 166 -21.12 12.62 12.24
C ILE A 166 -20.66 12.69 13.69
N GLY A 167 -21.60 12.75 14.64
CA GLY A 167 -21.26 12.91 16.04
C GLY A 167 -22.47 12.71 16.96
N GLY A 168 -22.24 12.87 18.25
CA GLY A 168 -23.29 12.69 19.26
C GLY A 168 -22.98 13.39 20.57
N PRO A 169 -23.90 13.35 21.54
CA PRO A 169 -23.71 14.01 22.83
C PRO A 169 -22.59 13.33 23.64
N PHE A 170 -21.88 14.14 24.41
CA PHE A 170 -20.76 13.72 25.26
C PHE A 170 -21.05 12.50 26.14
N ASN A 171 -20.14 11.52 26.11
CA ASN A 171 -20.14 10.39 27.03
C ASN A 171 -18.99 10.54 28.06
N TYR A 172 -19.34 10.59 29.34
CA TYR A 172 -18.40 10.84 30.44
C TYR A 172 -17.32 9.77 30.66
N PHE A 173 -17.50 8.56 30.13
CA PHE A 173 -16.62 7.43 30.38
C PHE A 173 -15.54 7.20 29.31
N PHE A 174 -15.79 7.65 28.09
CA PHE A 174 -14.84 7.54 26.98
C PHE A 174 -14.80 8.88 26.21
N PRO A 175 -13.67 9.57 26.17
CA PRO A 175 -13.57 10.89 25.56
C PRO A 175 -13.51 10.89 24.01
N THR A 176 -13.85 9.79 23.35
CA THR A 176 -13.90 9.67 21.89
C THR A 176 -15.15 8.89 21.48
N PRO A 177 -16.34 9.51 21.42
CA PRO A 177 -17.57 8.78 21.16
C PRO A 177 -17.65 8.21 19.75
N ALA A 178 -17.00 8.83 18.76
CA ALA A 178 -16.96 8.28 17.40
C ALA A 178 -15.61 8.52 16.75
N HIS A 179 -15.10 7.50 16.07
CA HIS A 179 -13.86 7.56 15.32
C HIS A 179 -14.00 6.85 13.98
N ALA A 180 -13.80 7.58 12.86
CA ALA A 180 -13.69 6.97 11.55
C ALA A 180 -12.24 6.56 11.30
N ALA A 181 -12.02 5.26 11.22
CA ALA A 181 -10.69 4.71 10.94
C ALA A 181 -10.39 4.68 9.44
N ALA A 182 -11.38 4.34 8.61
CA ALA A 182 -11.20 4.20 7.17
C ALA A 182 -12.39 4.68 6.33
N ILE A 183 -12.08 5.11 5.10
CA ILE A 183 -13.05 5.46 4.06
C ILE A 183 -12.70 4.74 2.76
N ALA A 184 -13.68 4.11 2.13
CA ALA A 184 -13.62 3.66 0.75
C ALA A 184 -14.59 4.47 -0.11
N VAL A 185 -14.22 4.69 -1.38
CA VAL A 185 -15.04 5.44 -2.33
C VAL A 185 -15.26 4.58 -3.57
N ASP A 186 -16.53 4.38 -3.96
CA ASP A 186 -16.83 3.66 -5.19
C ASP A 186 -16.64 4.54 -6.44
N ALA A 187 -16.65 3.93 -7.63
CA ALA A 187 -16.47 4.64 -8.89
C ALA A 187 -17.54 5.72 -9.15
N SER A 188 -18.68 5.67 -8.46
CA SER A 188 -19.73 6.67 -8.54
C SER A 188 -19.52 7.82 -7.55
N GLY A 189 -18.55 7.72 -6.64
CA GLY A 189 -18.27 8.70 -5.60
C GLY A 189 -19.13 8.52 -4.34
N ASN A 190 -19.78 7.37 -4.12
CA ASN A 190 -20.38 7.07 -2.82
C ASN A 190 -19.29 6.74 -1.82
N GLN A 191 -19.45 7.20 -0.59
CA GLN A 191 -18.51 6.98 0.49
C GLN A 191 -18.99 5.87 1.42
N TYR A 192 -18.06 5.03 1.84
CA TYR A 192 -18.26 3.97 2.82
C TYR A 192 -17.25 4.16 3.93
N LEU A 193 -17.71 4.34 5.15
CA LEU A 193 -16.89 4.58 6.32
C LEU A 193 -17.00 3.42 7.30
N THR A 194 -15.93 3.11 8.00
CA THR A 194 -15.94 2.23 9.16
C THR A 194 -15.10 2.81 10.29
N GLY A 195 -15.35 2.31 11.48
CA GLY A 195 -14.65 2.72 12.68
C GLY A 195 -15.36 2.14 13.91
N TYR A 196 -15.36 2.90 14.97
CA TYR A 196 -16.04 2.52 16.22
C TYR A 196 -16.71 3.72 16.87
N PHE A 197 -17.69 3.44 17.72
CA PHE A 197 -18.36 4.46 18.51
C PHE A 197 -18.73 3.92 19.90
N ASP A 198 -18.86 4.83 20.86
CA ASP A 198 -19.39 4.57 22.18
C ASP A 198 -20.53 5.56 22.49
N GLY A 199 -21.55 5.09 23.20
CA GLY A 199 -22.75 5.90 23.49
C GLY A 199 -23.74 5.93 22.32
N THR A 200 -24.40 7.07 22.13
CA THR A 200 -25.41 7.28 21.08
C THR A 200 -24.86 8.29 20.07
N ILE A 201 -24.79 7.90 18.82
CA ILE A 201 -24.27 8.70 17.71
C ILE A 201 -25.34 8.82 16.64
N ASP A 202 -25.52 10.02 16.11
CA ASP A 202 -26.30 10.29 14.92
C ASP A 202 -25.43 10.12 13.67
N PHE A 203 -25.78 9.17 12.82
CA PHE A 203 -25.05 8.85 11.58
C PHE A 203 -25.62 9.57 10.34
N ASP A 204 -26.73 10.31 10.47
CA ASP A 204 -27.21 11.16 9.38
C ASP A 204 -26.58 12.56 9.49
N PRO A 205 -25.74 12.98 8.53
CA PRO A 205 -25.12 14.30 8.56
C PRO A 205 -26.08 15.46 8.25
N ASP A 206 -27.39 15.19 8.00
CA ASP A 206 -28.42 16.23 7.88
C ASP A 206 -28.94 16.61 9.27
N PRO A 207 -28.67 17.83 9.76
CA PRO A 207 -29.07 18.22 11.12
C PRO A 207 -30.59 18.28 11.36
N SER A 208 -31.40 18.01 10.36
CA SER A 208 -32.88 17.98 10.48
C SER A 208 -33.45 16.55 10.52
N VAL A 209 -32.61 15.53 10.38
CA VAL A 209 -33.01 14.11 10.35
C VAL A 209 -32.03 13.32 11.22
N ASP A 210 -32.56 12.59 12.20
CA ASP A 210 -31.75 11.78 13.10
C ASP A 210 -31.77 10.31 12.66
N PHE A 211 -30.57 9.69 12.59
CA PHE A 211 -30.38 8.23 12.48
C PHE A 211 -29.44 7.76 13.58
N GLU A 212 -29.99 7.62 14.78
CA GLU A 212 -29.23 7.27 15.97
C GLU A 212 -28.95 5.76 16.08
N MET A 213 -27.70 5.42 16.37
CA MET A 213 -27.30 4.09 16.85
C MET A 213 -26.71 4.24 18.26
N SER A 214 -26.93 3.23 19.11
CA SER A 214 -26.44 3.24 20.49
C SER A 214 -25.62 2.00 20.79
N SER A 215 -24.40 2.18 21.30
CA SER A 215 -23.56 1.09 21.77
C SER A 215 -24.04 0.55 23.12
N GLN A 216 -23.58 -0.65 23.49
CA GLN A 216 -23.78 -1.17 24.85
C GLN A 216 -23.01 -0.31 25.85
N THR A 217 -23.55 -0.19 27.06
CA THR A 217 -22.94 0.61 28.14
C THR A 217 -21.47 0.20 28.36
N ASN A 218 -20.56 1.17 28.25
CA ASN A 218 -19.12 1.00 28.40
C ASN A 218 -18.50 0.00 27.41
N SER A 219 -18.97 -0.04 26.16
CA SER A 219 -18.42 -0.88 25.09
C SER A 219 -18.40 -0.08 23.80
N THR A 220 -17.36 -0.25 23.01
CA THR A 220 -17.31 0.26 21.64
C THR A 220 -18.00 -0.70 20.69
N ASP A 221 -18.79 -0.18 19.76
CA ASP A 221 -19.38 -0.96 18.69
C ASP A 221 -18.81 -0.50 17.34
N ILE A 222 -18.71 -1.44 16.40
CA ILE A 222 -18.25 -1.16 15.05
C ILE A 222 -19.40 -0.57 14.25
N PHE A 223 -19.15 0.45 13.46
CA PHE A 223 -20.11 0.94 12.48
C PHE A 223 -19.63 0.76 11.04
N VAL A 224 -20.58 0.67 10.13
CA VAL A 224 -20.38 0.81 8.68
C VAL A 224 -21.43 1.80 8.19
N CYS A 225 -21.01 2.92 7.61
CA CYS A 225 -21.91 3.98 7.15
C CYS A 225 -21.68 4.24 5.66
N LYS A 226 -22.76 4.39 4.90
CA LYS A 226 -22.74 4.77 3.48
C LYS A 226 -23.40 6.13 3.30
N LEU A 227 -22.66 7.03 2.63
CA LEU A 227 -23.16 8.30 2.11
C LEU A 227 -23.13 8.28 0.58
N ASN A 228 -23.98 9.07 -0.05
CA ASN A 228 -23.95 9.24 -1.50
C ASN A 228 -22.92 10.31 -1.93
N THR A 229 -22.79 10.56 -3.21
CA THR A 229 -21.84 11.52 -3.82
C THR A 229 -21.95 12.95 -3.29
N ASP A 230 -23.11 13.34 -2.77
CA ASP A 230 -23.39 14.66 -2.20
C ASP A 230 -23.19 14.68 -0.68
N GLY A 231 -22.71 13.56 -0.11
CA GLY A 231 -22.54 13.40 1.33
C GLY A 231 -23.86 13.22 2.09
N ALA A 232 -24.96 12.87 1.40
CA ALA A 232 -26.23 12.58 2.06
C ALA A 232 -26.27 11.12 2.52
N PHE A 233 -26.91 10.89 3.67
CA PHE A 233 -27.08 9.58 4.28
C PHE A 233 -27.81 8.59 3.36
N VAL A 234 -27.30 7.35 3.30
CA VAL A 234 -27.95 6.24 2.60
C VAL A 234 -28.34 5.14 3.58
N TRP A 235 -27.41 4.67 4.38
CA TRP A 235 -27.63 3.73 5.47
C TRP A 235 -26.43 3.71 6.42
N ALA A 236 -26.68 3.33 7.68
CA ALA A 236 -25.64 2.92 8.63
C ALA A 236 -25.99 1.58 9.26
N LYS A 237 -24.97 0.81 9.64
CA LYS A 237 -25.05 -0.52 10.23
C LYS A 237 -24.12 -0.60 11.42
N GLN A 238 -24.56 -1.33 12.45
CA GLN A 238 -23.85 -1.56 13.69
C GLN A 238 -23.51 -3.04 13.82
N PHE A 239 -22.27 -3.36 14.15
CA PHE A 239 -21.89 -4.68 14.67
C PHE A 239 -21.79 -4.55 16.19
N GLN A 240 -22.73 -5.17 16.87
CA GLN A 240 -22.98 -4.89 18.28
C GLN A 240 -22.22 -5.85 19.20
N GLY A 241 -21.40 -5.30 20.09
CA GLY A 241 -20.83 -6.05 21.21
C GLY A 241 -21.92 -6.47 22.19
N ASN A 242 -21.83 -7.67 22.76
CA ASN A 242 -22.82 -8.17 23.71
C ASN A 242 -22.35 -8.17 25.18
N GLN A 243 -21.17 -7.62 25.47
CA GLN A 243 -20.60 -7.54 26.81
C GLN A 243 -19.97 -6.17 27.07
N PRO A 244 -20.15 -5.59 28.29
CA PRO A 244 -19.46 -4.37 28.69
C PRO A 244 -17.93 -4.55 28.63
N HIS A 245 -17.21 -3.51 28.19
CA HIS A 245 -15.74 -3.45 28.09
C HIS A 245 -15.09 -4.39 27.05
N PHE A 246 -15.87 -5.11 26.24
CA PHE A 246 -15.41 -6.06 25.23
C PHE A 246 -16.13 -5.83 23.90
N GLY A 247 -15.90 -4.69 23.31
CA GLY A 247 -16.49 -4.33 22.03
C GLY A 247 -15.62 -4.69 20.84
N GLY A 248 -15.84 -4.00 19.74
CA GLY A 248 -15.07 -4.12 18.51
C GLY A 248 -14.63 -2.77 17.96
N VAL A 249 -13.64 -2.80 17.09
CA VAL A 249 -13.10 -1.65 16.36
C VAL A 249 -12.94 -2.05 14.89
N GLY A 250 -13.52 -1.24 13.97
CA GLY A 250 -13.24 -1.35 12.55
C GLY A 250 -11.98 -0.56 12.23
N TYR A 251 -11.03 -1.16 11.52
CA TYR A 251 -9.78 -0.49 11.15
C TYR A 251 -9.70 -0.17 9.66
N ASP A 252 -10.24 -1.04 8.80
CA ASP A 252 -10.16 -0.83 7.36
C ASP A 252 -11.43 -1.29 6.63
N ILE A 253 -11.69 -0.67 5.46
CA ILE A 253 -12.88 -0.87 4.64
C ILE A 253 -12.53 -0.84 3.16
N ALA A 254 -13.09 -1.75 2.39
CA ALA A 254 -13.04 -1.70 0.93
C ALA A 254 -14.41 -1.97 0.32
N VAL A 255 -14.62 -1.49 -0.89
CA VAL A 255 -15.82 -1.69 -1.68
C VAL A 255 -15.45 -2.22 -3.06
N ASN A 256 -16.16 -3.25 -3.54
CA ASN A 256 -15.96 -3.74 -4.89
C ASN A 256 -16.89 -3.03 -5.90
N ALA A 257 -16.71 -3.33 -7.19
CA ALA A 257 -17.51 -2.75 -8.28
C ALA A 257 -19.04 -3.03 -8.18
N LEU A 258 -19.45 -4.01 -7.39
CA LEU A 258 -20.87 -4.32 -7.12
C LEU A 258 -21.45 -3.51 -5.94
N GLY A 259 -20.62 -2.69 -5.27
CA GLY A 259 -21.01 -1.96 -4.06
C GLY A 259 -21.08 -2.85 -2.81
N GLU A 260 -20.54 -4.08 -2.85
CA GLU A 260 -20.40 -4.94 -1.68
C GLU A 260 -19.27 -4.42 -0.81
N VAL A 261 -19.52 -4.39 0.51
CA VAL A 261 -18.64 -3.75 1.48
C VAL A 261 -17.94 -4.80 2.32
N TYR A 262 -16.63 -4.67 2.43
CA TYR A 262 -15.77 -5.52 3.23
C TYR A 262 -15.13 -4.69 4.34
N THR A 263 -15.13 -5.20 5.58
CA THR A 263 -14.49 -4.52 6.72
C THR A 263 -13.63 -5.49 7.52
N THR A 264 -12.55 -4.98 8.06
CA THR A 264 -11.67 -5.69 8.99
C THR A 264 -11.37 -4.85 10.22
N GLY A 265 -10.87 -5.48 11.26
CA GLY A 265 -10.55 -4.83 12.51
C GLY A 265 -10.35 -5.85 13.63
N THR A 266 -10.73 -5.48 14.85
CA THR A 266 -10.55 -6.33 16.03
C THR A 266 -11.81 -6.41 16.87
N ILE A 267 -11.99 -7.55 17.56
CA ILE A 267 -13.01 -7.75 18.59
C ILE A 267 -12.36 -8.23 19.88
N GLY A 268 -12.80 -7.69 21.02
CA GLY A 268 -12.34 -8.08 22.36
C GLY A 268 -13.26 -9.04 23.08
N GLY A 269 -14.48 -9.24 22.56
CA GLY A 269 -15.52 -10.13 23.08
C GLY A 269 -16.46 -10.58 21.98
N PRO A 270 -17.57 -11.25 22.31
CA PRO A 270 -18.58 -11.63 21.32
C PRO A 270 -19.24 -10.40 20.69
N VAL A 271 -19.19 -10.30 19.36
CA VAL A 271 -19.81 -9.24 18.55
C VAL A 271 -20.75 -9.87 17.54
N ASP A 272 -21.94 -9.32 17.40
CA ASP A 272 -22.93 -9.69 16.40
C ASP A 272 -22.66 -8.96 15.10
N PHE A 273 -22.35 -9.70 14.04
CA PHE A 273 -22.02 -9.17 12.72
C PHE A 273 -23.23 -9.12 11.76
N ASP A 274 -24.40 -9.64 12.17
CA ASP A 274 -25.61 -9.47 11.39
C ASP A 274 -26.39 -8.22 11.86
N PRO A 275 -26.36 -7.12 11.11
CA PRO A 275 -27.09 -5.90 11.48
C PRO A 275 -28.61 -6.02 11.29
N GLY A 276 -29.10 -7.20 10.89
CA GLY A 276 -30.51 -7.49 10.72
C GLY A 276 -31.21 -7.98 11.99
N MET A 277 -32.27 -8.78 11.83
CA MET A 277 -32.97 -9.38 12.97
C MET A 277 -32.42 -10.74 13.40
N ALA A 278 -31.56 -11.36 12.60
CA ALA A 278 -30.84 -12.57 12.96
C ALA A 278 -29.54 -12.21 13.69
N ASN A 279 -28.91 -13.21 14.30
CA ASN A 279 -27.65 -12.99 15.00
C ASN A 279 -26.57 -13.86 14.38
N PHE A 280 -25.37 -13.28 14.20
CA PHE A 280 -24.17 -13.99 13.77
C PHE A 280 -22.98 -13.57 14.65
N TYR A 281 -22.75 -14.28 15.74
CA TYR A 281 -21.70 -13.95 16.70
C TYR A 281 -20.34 -14.49 16.28
N LEU A 282 -19.31 -13.61 16.28
CA LEU A 282 -17.92 -13.98 16.38
C LEU A 282 -17.40 -13.61 17.78
N ALA A 283 -16.44 -14.38 18.27
CA ALA A 283 -15.80 -14.12 19.56
C ALA A 283 -14.33 -14.53 19.51
N PRO A 284 -13.48 -13.92 20.35
CA PRO A 284 -12.06 -14.29 20.43
C PRO A 284 -11.90 -15.79 20.71
N SER A 285 -11.03 -16.44 19.93
CA SER A 285 -10.67 -17.84 20.07
C SER A 285 -9.86 -18.11 21.34
N VAL A 286 -9.15 -17.08 21.84
CA VAL A 286 -8.36 -17.11 23.07
C VAL A 286 -8.97 -16.15 24.10
N PRO A 287 -9.38 -16.61 25.28
CA PRO A 287 -9.96 -15.76 26.33
C PRO A 287 -9.04 -14.58 26.71
N ASN A 288 -9.61 -13.40 26.88
CA ASN A 288 -8.92 -12.14 27.24
C ASN A 288 -7.88 -11.68 26.20
N ASN A 289 -8.00 -12.15 24.96
CA ASN A 289 -7.21 -11.67 23.83
C ASN A 289 -8.11 -10.97 22.83
N THR A 290 -7.52 -10.23 21.88
CA THR A 290 -8.23 -9.71 20.73
C THR A 290 -8.25 -10.74 19.60
N GLU A 291 -9.25 -10.67 18.75
CA GLU A 291 -9.39 -11.49 17.54
C GLU A 291 -9.60 -10.58 16.34
N SER A 292 -8.82 -10.77 15.30
CA SER A 292 -9.07 -10.09 14.05
C SER A 292 -10.30 -10.68 13.34
N TYR A 293 -11.05 -9.83 12.65
CA TYR A 293 -12.22 -10.25 11.89
C TYR A 293 -12.17 -9.78 10.44
N LEU A 294 -12.92 -10.43 9.60
CA LEU A 294 -13.25 -10.01 8.24
C LEU A 294 -14.74 -10.19 8.03
N SER A 295 -15.45 -9.15 7.56
CA SER A 295 -16.88 -9.20 7.30
C SER A 295 -17.23 -8.69 5.91
N LYS A 296 -18.39 -9.12 5.41
CA LYS A 296 -18.97 -8.68 4.13
C LYS A 296 -20.43 -8.34 4.31
N LEU A 297 -20.81 -7.17 3.82
CA LEU A 297 -22.19 -6.75 3.61
C LEU A 297 -22.48 -6.63 2.10
N ASP A 298 -23.73 -6.81 1.70
CA ASP A 298 -24.18 -6.49 0.35
C ASP A 298 -24.26 -4.96 0.12
N ALA A 299 -24.56 -4.53 -1.09
CA ALA A 299 -24.65 -3.11 -1.46
C ALA A 299 -25.71 -2.32 -0.66
N ASN A 300 -26.67 -3.00 -0.03
CA ASN A 300 -27.72 -2.42 0.81
C ASN A 300 -27.39 -2.48 2.31
N GLY A 301 -26.19 -2.96 2.66
CA GLY A 301 -25.77 -3.13 4.04
C GLY A 301 -26.36 -4.35 4.73
N ASN A 302 -26.88 -5.35 4.00
CA ASN A 302 -27.34 -6.59 4.61
C ASN A 302 -26.15 -7.55 4.80
N PHE A 303 -26.22 -8.35 5.86
CA PHE A 303 -25.21 -9.36 6.17
C PHE A 303 -25.06 -10.39 5.05
N SER A 304 -23.81 -10.65 4.66
CA SER A 304 -23.46 -11.73 3.74
C SER A 304 -22.70 -12.83 4.46
N TRP A 305 -21.60 -12.49 5.09
CA TRP A 305 -20.81 -13.39 5.92
C TRP A 305 -19.82 -12.62 6.81
N ALA A 306 -19.31 -13.26 7.87
CA ALA A 306 -18.18 -12.81 8.67
C ALA A 306 -17.31 -13.99 9.10
N ARG A 307 -16.01 -13.73 9.37
CA ARG A 307 -15.01 -14.71 9.78
C ARG A 307 -14.11 -14.14 10.86
N ALA A 308 -13.79 -14.97 11.84
CA ALA A 308 -12.66 -14.76 12.74
C ALA A 308 -11.37 -15.20 12.01
N MET A 309 -10.34 -14.36 12.08
CA MET A 309 -9.10 -14.50 11.31
C MET A 309 -7.89 -14.86 12.17
N GLY A 310 -8.08 -15.04 13.47
CA GLY A 310 -7.04 -15.39 14.44
C GLY A 310 -6.73 -14.25 15.41
N PRO A 311 -5.95 -14.56 16.47
CA PRO A 311 -5.60 -13.59 17.51
C PRO A 311 -4.86 -12.39 16.95
N GLY A 312 -5.31 -11.18 17.28
CA GLY A 312 -4.68 -9.93 16.86
C GLY A 312 -5.64 -8.90 16.30
N GLU A 313 -5.12 -8.07 15.42
CA GLU A 313 -5.82 -6.94 14.80
C GLU A 313 -5.77 -7.09 13.28
N GLY A 314 -6.90 -6.88 12.61
CA GLY A 314 -6.98 -6.81 11.14
C GLY A 314 -6.76 -5.37 10.70
N ASN A 315 -5.52 -4.99 10.39
CA ASN A 315 -5.15 -3.59 10.14
C ASN A 315 -5.40 -3.15 8.70
N ALA A 316 -5.37 -4.07 7.75
CA ALA A 316 -5.44 -3.74 6.34
C ALA A 316 -6.20 -4.79 5.53
N LEU A 317 -6.92 -4.34 4.53
CA LEU A 317 -7.59 -5.19 3.55
C LEU A 317 -7.56 -4.59 2.14
N ALA A 318 -7.65 -5.45 1.13
CA ALA A 318 -7.85 -5.07 -0.26
C ALA A 318 -8.83 -6.04 -0.92
N VAL A 319 -9.63 -5.56 -1.87
CA VAL A 319 -10.57 -6.37 -2.64
C VAL A 319 -10.34 -6.17 -4.12
N ASN A 320 -10.39 -7.26 -4.90
CA ASN A 320 -10.31 -7.18 -6.36
C ASN A 320 -11.71 -7.15 -7.00
N ASP A 321 -11.76 -6.94 -8.32
CA ASP A 321 -13.01 -6.89 -9.09
C ASP A 321 -13.81 -8.20 -9.07
N GLN A 322 -13.17 -9.33 -8.77
CA GLN A 322 -13.82 -10.63 -8.62
C GLN A 322 -14.45 -10.83 -7.24
N GLY A 323 -14.25 -9.88 -6.32
CA GLY A 323 -14.71 -9.95 -4.94
C GLY A 323 -13.86 -10.88 -4.05
N GLU A 324 -12.66 -11.24 -4.50
CA GLU A 324 -11.67 -11.88 -3.64
C GLU A 324 -11.08 -10.82 -2.71
N VAL A 325 -10.98 -11.13 -1.42
CA VAL A 325 -10.49 -10.20 -0.41
C VAL A 325 -9.21 -10.72 0.23
N TYR A 326 -8.29 -9.80 0.44
CA TYR A 326 -7.00 -10.02 1.08
C TYR A 326 -6.97 -9.21 2.37
N CYS A 327 -6.56 -9.82 3.46
CA CYS A 327 -6.58 -9.17 4.77
C CYS A 327 -5.39 -9.62 5.61
N GLY A 328 -4.84 -8.73 6.39
CA GLY A 328 -3.73 -9.00 7.30
C GLY A 328 -3.62 -7.93 8.38
N GLY A 329 -2.73 -8.14 9.33
CA GLY A 329 -2.58 -7.21 10.42
C GLY A 329 -1.46 -7.58 11.38
N SER A 330 -1.61 -7.21 12.63
CA SER A 330 -0.69 -7.51 13.72
C SER A 330 -1.18 -8.65 14.59
N THR A 331 -0.26 -9.30 15.27
CA THR A 331 -0.60 -10.35 16.24
C THR A 331 0.08 -10.08 17.59
N PRO A 332 -0.49 -10.59 18.72
CA PRO A 332 0.16 -10.54 20.02
C PRO A 332 1.50 -11.28 20.02
N LEU A 333 2.36 -10.95 20.98
CA LEU A 333 3.63 -11.65 21.18
C LEU A 333 3.44 -13.16 21.29
N GLY A 334 4.21 -13.91 20.50
CA GLY A 334 4.17 -15.38 20.44
C GLY A 334 3.31 -15.96 19.32
N TYR A 335 2.68 -15.12 18.51
CA TYR A 335 1.99 -15.51 17.28
C TYR A 335 2.71 -14.94 16.07
N THR A 336 2.70 -15.67 14.96
CA THR A 336 3.23 -15.19 13.67
C THR A 336 2.13 -14.47 12.91
N PRO A 337 2.32 -13.20 12.52
CA PRO A 337 1.33 -12.49 11.70
C PRO A 337 1.08 -13.21 10.39
N GLN A 338 -0.18 -13.21 9.95
CA GLN A 338 -0.64 -13.88 8.73
C GLN A 338 -1.26 -12.88 7.76
N ILE A 339 -1.21 -13.23 6.48
CA ILE A 339 -2.04 -12.65 5.44
C ILE A 339 -2.95 -13.73 4.88
N TYR A 340 -4.20 -13.40 4.65
CA TYR A 340 -5.25 -14.30 4.19
C TYR A 340 -5.81 -13.84 2.85
N LYS A 341 -6.13 -14.79 1.99
CA LYS A 341 -6.97 -14.57 0.81
C LYS A 341 -8.24 -15.38 0.96
N MET A 342 -9.39 -14.70 0.85
CA MET A 342 -10.72 -15.31 0.82
C MET A 342 -11.35 -15.15 -0.57
N ASP A 343 -12.17 -16.09 -0.96
CA ASP A 343 -13.04 -15.95 -2.12
C ASP A 343 -14.26 -15.05 -1.79
N ILE A 344 -15.05 -14.73 -2.81
CA ILE A 344 -16.25 -13.90 -2.68
C ILE A 344 -17.27 -14.44 -1.67
N SER A 345 -17.26 -15.76 -1.39
CA SER A 345 -18.15 -16.43 -0.42
C SER A 345 -17.57 -16.47 1.00
N GLY A 346 -16.38 -15.91 1.21
CA GLY A 346 -15.66 -15.94 2.49
C GLY A 346 -15.01 -17.28 2.81
N GLN A 347 -14.71 -18.11 1.79
CA GLN A 347 -13.93 -19.33 1.99
C GLN A 347 -12.45 -19.02 1.85
N LEU A 348 -11.64 -19.58 2.74
CA LEU A 348 -10.19 -19.46 2.71
C LEU A 348 -9.62 -20.08 1.44
N VAL A 349 -8.91 -19.27 0.64
CA VAL A 349 -8.18 -19.73 -0.55
C VAL A 349 -6.76 -20.09 -0.17
N TRP A 350 -6.08 -19.20 0.54
CA TRP A 350 -4.76 -19.45 1.12
C TRP A 350 -4.49 -18.50 2.31
N GLU A 351 -3.58 -18.94 3.17
CA GLU A 351 -2.97 -18.12 4.22
C GLU A 351 -1.45 -18.20 4.13
N LYS A 352 -0.76 -17.14 4.51
CA LYS A 352 0.70 -17.00 4.44
C LYS A 352 1.24 -16.22 5.63
N GLU A 353 2.42 -16.62 6.11
CA GLU A 353 3.14 -15.84 7.11
C GLU A 353 3.64 -14.51 6.54
N LEU A 354 3.61 -13.45 7.35
CA LEU A 354 4.02 -12.12 6.92
C LEU A 354 5.54 -11.93 6.85
N GLY A 355 6.30 -12.60 7.70
CA GLY A 355 7.74 -12.39 7.84
C GLY A 355 8.15 -11.10 8.57
N GLY A 356 7.21 -10.16 8.78
CA GLY A 356 7.41 -8.93 9.58
C GLY A 356 6.58 -8.96 10.86
N ASN A 357 6.43 -7.81 11.52
CA ASN A 357 5.64 -7.71 12.77
C ASN A 357 4.15 -7.45 12.51
N ASN A 358 3.82 -6.79 11.40
CA ASN A 358 2.44 -6.45 11.00
C ASN A 358 2.34 -6.28 9.49
N ALA A 359 1.11 -6.27 8.97
CA ALA A 359 0.77 -5.63 7.70
C ALA A 359 0.06 -4.31 8.02
N GLN A 360 0.68 -3.19 7.68
CA GLN A 360 0.12 -1.86 7.92
C GLN A 360 -0.83 -1.45 6.80
N SER A 361 -0.49 -1.78 5.56
CA SER A 361 -1.34 -1.56 4.38
C SER A 361 -1.15 -2.69 3.37
N ILE A 362 -2.20 -2.97 2.61
CA ILE A 362 -2.26 -3.98 1.54
C ILE A 362 -2.85 -3.34 0.29
N THR A 363 -2.23 -3.57 -0.86
CA THR A 363 -2.78 -3.19 -2.15
C THR A 363 -2.56 -4.27 -3.19
N LEU A 364 -3.29 -4.20 -4.30
CA LEU A 364 -3.24 -5.16 -5.41
C LEU A 364 -2.87 -4.45 -6.70
N ASP A 365 -2.10 -5.12 -7.56
CA ASP A 365 -1.98 -4.70 -8.96
C ASP A 365 -3.08 -5.33 -9.83
N ALA A 366 -3.18 -4.87 -11.08
CA ALA A 366 -4.18 -5.37 -12.03
C ALA A 366 -4.06 -6.87 -12.35
N SER A 367 -2.93 -7.50 -12.04
CA SER A 367 -2.69 -8.95 -12.18
C SER A 367 -3.10 -9.73 -10.93
N GLY A 368 -3.55 -9.05 -9.87
CA GLY A 368 -3.90 -9.63 -8.57
C GLY A 368 -2.68 -10.01 -7.72
N ASN A 369 -1.49 -9.48 -8.03
CA ASN A 369 -0.36 -9.60 -7.11
C ASN A 369 -0.60 -8.73 -5.89
N VAL A 370 -0.14 -9.21 -4.74
CA VAL A 370 -0.39 -8.63 -3.42
C VAL A 370 0.85 -7.89 -2.93
N TYR A 371 0.70 -6.63 -2.60
CA TYR A 371 1.74 -5.82 -2.00
C TYR A 371 1.39 -5.55 -0.56
N THR A 372 2.31 -5.82 0.34
CA THR A 372 2.18 -5.53 1.76
C THR A 372 3.34 -4.68 2.23
N ILE A 373 3.04 -3.71 3.07
CA ILE A 373 4.04 -2.96 3.81
C ILE A 373 3.80 -3.10 5.30
N GLY A 374 4.83 -2.86 6.07
CA GLY A 374 4.75 -2.84 7.53
C GLY A 374 6.11 -2.60 8.14
N SER A 375 6.22 -2.81 9.44
CA SER A 375 7.46 -2.65 10.19
C SER A 375 8.00 -3.98 10.70
N PHE A 376 9.31 -4.04 10.92
CA PHE A 376 9.95 -5.17 11.56
C PHE A 376 11.25 -4.76 12.26
N PHE A 377 11.74 -5.64 13.12
CA PHE A 377 13.04 -5.52 13.79
C PHE A 377 13.79 -6.84 13.70
N GLY A 378 15.14 -6.77 13.79
CA GLY A 378 16.01 -7.93 13.70
C GLY A 378 16.03 -8.56 12.32
N THR A 379 16.21 -9.89 12.23
CA THR A 379 16.30 -10.64 10.98
C THR A 379 15.08 -11.52 10.81
N ASN A 380 14.33 -11.33 9.73
CA ASN A 380 13.12 -12.07 9.42
C ASN A 380 13.18 -12.66 8.01
N ASP A 381 12.48 -13.78 7.81
CA ASP A 381 12.30 -14.42 6.51
C ASP A 381 11.00 -13.90 5.87
N PHE A 382 11.10 -13.32 4.69
CA PHE A 382 9.97 -12.75 3.96
C PHE A 382 9.42 -13.66 2.86
N ASP A 383 10.05 -14.83 2.64
CA ASP A 383 9.47 -15.87 1.76
C ASP A 383 8.54 -16.78 2.56
N PRO A 384 7.20 -16.70 2.37
CA PRO A 384 6.25 -17.55 3.09
C PRO A 384 6.23 -19.01 2.60
N GLY A 385 7.10 -19.36 1.65
CA GLY A 385 7.20 -20.69 1.07
C GLY A 385 8.28 -21.56 1.72
N GLN A 386 8.91 -22.41 0.91
CA GLN A 386 10.06 -23.21 1.34
C GLN A 386 11.41 -22.53 1.07
N GLY A 387 11.40 -21.40 0.39
CA GLY A 387 12.57 -20.57 0.16
C GLY A 387 12.96 -19.81 1.44
N VAL A 388 14.06 -19.07 1.36
CA VAL A 388 14.51 -18.18 2.44
C VAL A 388 14.93 -16.87 1.80
N PHE A 389 14.27 -15.77 2.18
CA PHE A 389 14.60 -14.42 1.78
C PHE A 389 14.69 -13.52 3.02
N GLN A 390 15.89 -13.43 3.59
CA GLN A 390 16.11 -12.70 4.83
C GLN A 390 16.37 -11.22 4.59
N LEU A 391 15.63 -10.37 5.32
CA LEU A 391 15.96 -8.97 5.53
C LEU A 391 16.35 -8.77 6.99
N SER A 392 17.31 -7.88 7.22
CA SER A 392 17.78 -7.52 8.57
C SER A 392 17.59 -6.03 8.78
N GLY A 393 16.68 -5.67 9.67
CA GLY A 393 16.37 -4.31 10.06
C GLY A 393 16.97 -3.92 11.40
N GLY A 394 16.96 -2.61 11.70
CA GLY A 394 17.32 -2.01 12.97
C GLY A 394 16.22 -2.13 14.03
N ASP A 395 16.04 -1.04 14.81
CA ASP A 395 15.05 -1.02 15.89
C ASP A 395 13.60 -0.95 15.41
N SER A 396 13.33 -0.35 14.24
CA SER A 396 12.05 -0.36 13.53
C SER A 396 12.27 0.13 12.11
N ASP A 397 12.41 -0.80 11.17
CA ASP A 397 12.55 -0.51 9.75
C ASP A 397 11.29 -0.94 8.98
N ALA A 398 11.07 -0.32 7.82
CA ALA A 398 9.93 -0.66 6.99
C ALA A 398 10.31 -1.72 5.95
N TYR A 399 9.40 -2.67 5.73
CA TYR A 399 9.50 -3.62 4.64
C TYR A 399 8.44 -3.35 3.57
N ILE A 400 8.76 -3.76 2.36
CA ILE A 400 7.82 -3.87 1.25
C ILE A 400 7.92 -5.30 0.74
N ARG A 401 6.79 -5.98 0.55
CA ARG A 401 6.77 -7.36 0.02
C ARG A 401 5.75 -7.49 -1.09
N LYS A 402 6.10 -8.25 -2.12
CA LYS A 402 5.22 -8.66 -3.21
C LYS A 402 5.05 -10.17 -3.20
N LEU A 403 3.80 -10.64 -3.22
CA LEU A 403 3.42 -12.01 -3.52
C LEU A 403 2.65 -12.04 -4.84
N ASP A 404 2.67 -13.17 -5.55
CA ASP A 404 1.77 -13.38 -6.67
C ASP A 404 0.32 -13.65 -6.20
N SER A 405 -0.64 -13.71 -7.12
CA SER A 405 -2.06 -13.94 -6.80
C SER A 405 -2.33 -15.30 -6.12
N SER A 406 -1.38 -16.23 -6.16
CA SER A 406 -1.41 -17.53 -5.49
C SER A 406 -0.73 -17.49 -4.12
N GLY A 407 -0.20 -16.35 -3.69
CA GLY A 407 0.51 -16.19 -2.43
C GLY A 407 1.95 -16.70 -2.45
N ASN A 408 2.57 -16.91 -3.64
CA ASN A 408 3.98 -17.26 -3.72
C ASN A 408 4.83 -16.00 -3.64
N PHE A 409 6.00 -16.12 -3.03
CA PHE A 409 6.97 -15.03 -2.94
C PHE A 409 7.46 -14.58 -4.32
N VAL A 410 7.44 -13.26 -4.54
CA VAL A 410 8.00 -12.64 -5.74
C VAL A 410 9.21 -11.79 -5.38
N TRP A 411 9.08 -10.91 -4.37
CA TRP A 411 10.12 -9.97 -3.99
C TRP A 411 9.84 -9.37 -2.61
N ALA A 412 10.90 -8.95 -1.92
CA ALA A 412 10.82 -8.08 -0.77
C ALA A 412 11.96 -7.07 -0.76
N GLY A 413 11.74 -5.92 -0.17
CA GLY A 413 12.70 -4.82 -0.05
C GLY A 413 12.63 -4.18 1.32
N LEU A 414 13.73 -3.55 1.70
CA LEU A 414 13.94 -2.88 2.98
C LEU A 414 14.06 -1.38 2.73
N LEU A 415 13.33 -0.59 3.52
CA LEU A 415 13.60 0.83 3.71
C LEU A 415 14.19 0.97 5.11
N SER A 416 15.49 1.27 5.19
CA SER A 416 16.24 1.20 6.46
C SER A 416 16.75 2.55 6.90
N GLY A 417 16.70 2.81 8.20
CA GLY A 417 17.18 4.04 8.79
C GLY A 417 18.30 3.86 9.81
N THR A 418 18.91 4.98 10.19
CA THR A 418 19.80 5.03 11.37
C THR A 418 19.01 5.02 12.69
N ASP A 419 17.69 5.20 12.60
CA ASP A 419 16.72 5.14 13.68
C ASP A 419 15.43 4.50 13.11
N GLN A 420 14.28 5.11 13.18
CA GLN A 420 13.00 4.51 12.78
C GLN A 420 12.57 4.91 11.37
N VAL A 421 11.99 3.94 10.64
CA VAL A 421 11.28 4.15 9.38
C VAL A 421 9.93 3.45 9.46
N TRP A 422 8.86 4.23 9.32
CA TRP A 422 7.48 3.74 9.36
C TRP A 422 6.80 3.95 8.01
N ALA A 423 6.50 2.87 7.31
CA ALA A 423 5.64 2.90 6.14
C ALA A 423 4.18 2.82 6.61
N CYS A 424 3.38 3.84 6.26
CA CYS A 424 1.98 3.95 6.68
C CYS A 424 1.03 3.42 5.63
N ASP A 425 1.26 3.74 4.34
CA ASP A 425 0.35 3.34 3.27
C ASP A 425 1.08 3.05 1.97
N VAL A 426 0.47 2.21 1.13
CA VAL A 426 0.97 1.78 -0.18
C VAL A 426 -0.15 1.80 -1.22
N THR A 427 0.13 2.38 -2.38
CA THR A 427 -0.77 2.36 -3.54
C THR A 427 -0.03 1.99 -4.81
N ILE A 428 -0.77 1.47 -5.81
CA ILE A 428 -0.26 1.12 -7.14
C ILE A 428 -0.99 1.98 -8.16
N ASP A 429 -0.25 2.63 -9.05
CA ASP A 429 -0.84 3.41 -10.14
C ASP A 429 -1.21 2.54 -11.36
N GLN A 430 -1.88 3.15 -12.34
CA GLN A 430 -2.32 2.44 -13.57
C GLN A 430 -1.17 1.92 -14.45
N ASN A 431 0.07 2.33 -14.17
CA ASN A 431 1.27 1.84 -14.84
C ASN A 431 2.02 0.79 -14.00
N ASP A 432 1.37 0.24 -12.98
CA ASP A 432 1.93 -0.68 -12.02
C ASP A 432 3.12 -0.11 -11.21
N ALA A 433 3.27 1.23 -11.16
CA ALA A 433 4.24 1.82 -10.25
C ALA A 433 3.67 1.90 -8.84
N MET A 434 4.50 1.53 -7.88
CA MET A 434 4.17 1.53 -6.46
C MET A 434 4.64 2.81 -5.78
N TYR A 435 3.80 3.35 -4.92
CA TYR A 435 4.12 4.47 -4.05
C TYR A 435 3.95 4.03 -2.61
N VAL A 436 4.98 4.24 -1.81
CA VAL A 436 4.97 3.99 -0.37
C VAL A 436 5.21 5.30 0.35
N ALA A 437 4.37 5.62 1.32
CA ALA A 437 4.50 6.84 2.11
C ALA A 437 4.45 6.56 3.61
N GLY A 438 4.99 7.49 4.38
CA GLY A 438 5.07 7.39 5.82
C GLY A 438 5.96 8.46 6.43
N TYR A 439 6.69 8.10 7.48
CA TYR A 439 7.59 9.00 8.17
C TYR A 439 8.85 8.30 8.67
N PHE A 440 9.90 9.05 8.88
CA PHE A 440 11.19 8.55 9.34
C PHE A 440 11.88 9.57 10.25
N SER A 441 12.82 9.09 11.05
CA SER A 441 13.69 9.93 11.86
C SER A 441 15.16 9.85 11.40
N GLN A 442 15.91 10.92 11.59
CA GLN A 442 17.33 11.05 11.27
C GLN A 442 17.65 10.83 9.77
N SER A 443 18.28 9.71 9.41
CA SER A 443 18.64 9.40 8.03
C SER A 443 18.18 8.01 7.65
N ALA A 444 17.55 7.88 6.47
CA ALA A 444 17.06 6.59 5.99
C ALA A 444 17.32 6.43 4.50
N ASP A 445 17.56 5.19 4.08
CA ASP A 445 17.73 4.77 2.70
C ASP A 445 16.38 4.33 2.12
N PHE A 446 15.97 4.97 1.03
CA PHE A 446 14.70 4.73 0.36
C PHE A 446 14.82 3.96 -0.95
N ASP A 447 16.03 3.53 -1.32
CA ASP A 447 16.25 2.60 -2.43
C ASP A 447 16.35 1.17 -1.89
N PRO A 448 15.33 0.31 -2.06
CA PRO A 448 15.37 -1.07 -1.54
C PRO A 448 16.31 -2.00 -2.31
N SER A 449 17.10 -1.48 -3.28
CA SER A 449 18.14 -2.23 -3.99
C SER A 449 19.47 -2.19 -3.23
N ILE A 450 20.55 -2.59 -3.90
CA ILE A 450 21.91 -2.44 -3.36
C ILE A 450 22.47 -1.01 -3.46
N SER A 451 21.77 -0.12 -4.18
CA SER A 451 22.12 1.30 -4.26
C SER A 451 21.63 2.02 -2.99
N ILE A 452 22.09 3.23 -2.77
CA ILE A 452 21.75 4.01 -1.59
C ILE A 452 21.14 5.34 -2.03
N PHE A 453 19.95 5.65 -1.54
CA PHE A 453 19.31 6.94 -1.69
C PHE A 453 18.83 7.47 -0.35
N ASN A 454 19.71 8.18 0.35
CA ASN A 454 19.43 8.71 1.68
C ASN A 454 18.62 10.00 1.64
N LEU A 455 17.54 10.04 2.40
CA LEU A 455 16.92 11.26 2.88
C LEU A 455 17.37 11.50 4.33
N THR A 456 17.46 12.77 4.73
CA THR A 456 17.94 13.14 6.08
C THR A 456 17.08 14.24 6.65
N GLY A 457 16.58 14.02 7.86
CA GLY A 457 15.82 14.97 8.65
C GLY A 457 16.54 15.36 9.96
N PRO A 458 15.98 16.28 10.76
CA PRO A 458 16.50 16.63 12.07
C PRO A 458 16.49 15.45 13.04
N ALA A 459 17.44 15.43 13.99
CA ALA A 459 17.67 14.27 14.87
C ALA A 459 16.56 14.02 15.93
N SER A 460 15.65 14.96 16.15
CA SER A 460 14.62 14.87 17.20
C SER A 460 13.20 15.03 16.69
N SER A 461 12.99 14.83 15.39
CA SER A 461 11.70 14.99 14.72
C SER A 461 11.45 13.83 13.76
N TYR A 462 10.19 13.68 13.37
CA TYR A 462 9.81 12.82 12.26
C TYR A 462 9.60 13.65 11.00
N ASN A 463 10.06 13.13 9.86
CA ASN A 463 9.88 13.74 8.55
C ASN A 463 9.04 12.82 7.69
N MET A 464 8.17 13.42 6.89
CA MET A 464 7.38 12.72 5.89
C MET A 464 8.25 12.22 4.74
N PHE A 465 7.90 11.07 4.20
CA PHE A 465 8.47 10.60 2.94
C PHE A 465 7.39 10.04 2.02
N VAL A 466 7.68 10.06 0.73
CA VAL A 466 7.04 9.23 -0.29
C VAL A 466 8.12 8.72 -1.23
N THR A 467 8.11 7.42 -1.50
CA THR A 467 9.02 6.79 -2.46
C THR A 467 8.23 6.11 -3.57
N LYS A 468 8.73 6.23 -4.81
CA LYS A 468 8.19 5.57 -5.99
C LYS A 468 9.11 4.47 -6.46
N LEU A 469 8.53 3.29 -6.64
CA LEU A 469 9.17 2.12 -7.24
C LEU A 469 8.39 1.72 -8.49
N SER A 470 9.07 1.43 -9.59
CA SER A 470 8.42 0.87 -10.78
C SER A 470 8.58 -0.63 -10.84
N GLN A 471 7.58 -1.31 -11.34
CA GLN A 471 7.77 -2.69 -11.75
C GLN A 471 8.61 -2.70 -13.04
N ASN A 472 9.74 -3.35 -13.01
CA ASN A 472 10.43 -3.63 -14.26
C ASN A 472 9.61 -4.66 -15.04
N SER A 473 8.84 -4.19 -16.02
CA SER A 473 8.35 -5.04 -17.11
C SER A 473 9.51 -5.52 -18.00
N GLU A 474 10.68 -4.93 -17.83
CA GLU A 474 11.91 -5.37 -18.46
C GLU A 474 12.67 -6.27 -17.48
N LEU A 475 13.03 -7.46 -17.93
CA LEU A 475 13.91 -8.43 -17.25
C LEU A 475 15.01 -7.68 -16.49
N GLY A 476 14.98 -7.78 -15.16
CA GLY A 476 15.83 -7.03 -14.23
C GLY A 476 17.31 -7.05 -14.63
N LEU A 477 17.78 -5.91 -15.06
CA LEU A 477 19.18 -5.67 -15.37
C LEU A 477 19.64 -4.58 -14.43
N THR A 478 20.58 -4.94 -13.57
CA THR A 478 21.31 -3.98 -12.72
C THR A 478 21.88 -2.84 -13.56
N PRO A 479 21.96 -1.60 -13.04
CA PRO A 479 22.50 -0.44 -13.75
C PRO A 479 24.05 -0.49 -13.86
N ASN A 480 24.57 -1.52 -14.51
CA ASN A 480 25.86 -1.50 -15.18
C ASN A 480 25.58 -1.45 -16.68
N ASP A 481 24.75 -0.51 -17.09
CA ASP A 481 24.36 -0.36 -18.49
C ASP A 481 25.57 0.01 -19.35
N LEU A 482 25.80 -0.80 -20.36
CA LEU A 482 26.51 -0.33 -21.55
C LEU A 482 25.73 0.85 -22.09
N HIS A 483 26.24 2.08 -21.96
CA HIS A 483 25.66 3.36 -22.33
C HIS A 483 24.53 3.34 -23.38
N ASP A 484 23.62 4.31 -23.32
CA ASP A 484 22.44 4.54 -24.18
C ASP A 484 22.67 4.54 -25.71
N GLY A 485 23.86 4.23 -26.17
CA GLY A 485 24.28 4.25 -27.56
C GLY A 485 24.17 2.92 -28.32
N ILE A 486 23.38 1.93 -27.88
CA ILE A 486 23.19 0.68 -28.62
C ILE A 486 21.81 0.66 -29.31
N MET A 487 21.82 0.70 -30.63
CA MET A 487 20.64 0.65 -31.47
C MET A 487 20.54 -0.67 -32.24
N LEU A 488 19.31 -1.17 -32.41
CA LEU A 488 19.02 -2.36 -33.20
C LEU A 488 18.05 -2.03 -34.34
N TYR A 489 18.44 -2.39 -35.57
CA TYR A 489 17.52 -2.26 -36.71
C TYR A 489 17.78 -3.30 -37.81
N PRO A 490 16.78 -3.70 -38.60
CA PRO A 490 15.37 -3.40 -38.35
C PRO A 490 14.84 -4.22 -37.17
N ASN A 491 14.02 -3.59 -36.34
CA ASN A 491 13.28 -4.29 -35.29
C ASN A 491 11.84 -3.74 -35.25
N PRO A 492 10.83 -4.49 -35.70
CA PRO A 492 10.85 -5.93 -36.07
C PRO A 492 11.64 -6.28 -37.35
N THR A 493 12.21 -7.49 -37.36
CA THR A 493 13.02 -8.03 -38.47
C THR A 493 12.38 -9.24 -39.14
N SER A 494 12.79 -9.52 -40.40
CA SER A 494 12.47 -10.78 -41.08
C SER A 494 13.56 -11.85 -40.97
N GLY A 495 14.72 -11.52 -40.37
CA GLY A 495 15.82 -12.47 -40.23
C GLY A 495 17.06 -11.89 -39.52
N ASN A 496 17.64 -10.84 -40.06
CA ASN A 496 18.85 -10.25 -39.50
C ASN A 496 18.55 -8.94 -38.76
N VAL A 497 19.32 -8.70 -37.69
CA VAL A 497 19.30 -7.44 -36.94
C VAL A 497 20.72 -6.89 -36.88
N THR A 498 20.89 -5.64 -37.28
CA THR A 498 22.13 -4.90 -37.11
C THR A 498 22.15 -4.23 -35.75
N VAL A 499 23.16 -4.49 -34.96
CA VAL A 499 23.48 -3.80 -33.71
C VAL A 499 24.46 -2.69 -34.00
N ILE A 500 24.13 -1.44 -33.70
CA ILE A 500 25.03 -0.29 -33.80
C ILE A 500 25.36 0.19 -32.40
N CYS A 501 26.64 0.42 -32.13
CA CYS A 501 27.17 0.96 -30.89
C CYS A 501 27.78 2.36 -31.16
N GLU A 502 27.24 3.39 -30.51
CA GLU A 502 27.75 4.77 -30.64
C GLU A 502 29.13 4.95 -29.96
N GLY A 503 29.48 4.10 -29.01
CA GLY A 503 30.75 4.08 -28.31
C GLY A 503 31.82 3.25 -29.02
N SER A 504 33.10 3.40 -28.64
CA SER A 504 34.20 2.50 -29.01
C SER A 504 34.33 1.41 -27.96
N TYR A 505 34.04 0.19 -28.33
CA TYR A 505 34.19 -1.00 -27.48
C TYR A 505 35.33 -1.85 -28.05
N ASP A 506 36.20 -2.34 -27.17
CA ASP A 506 37.32 -3.21 -27.59
C ASP A 506 36.82 -4.64 -27.88
N GLU A 507 35.80 -5.09 -27.15
CA GLU A 507 35.19 -6.41 -27.32
C GLU A 507 33.77 -6.44 -26.74
N LEU A 508 32.82 -6.98 -27.53
CA LEU A 508 31.43 -7.18 -27.12
C LEU A 508 31.02 -8.64 -27.33
N TYR A 509 30.29 -9.18 -26.36
CA TYR A 509 29.74 -10.52 -26.40
C TYR A 509 28.21 -10.41 -26.55
N PHE A 510 27.65 -11.12 -27.54
CA PHE A 510 26.22 -11.16 -27.83
C PHE A 510 25.69 -12.56 -27.50
N GLN A 511 24.61 -12.65 -26.75
CA GLN A 511 23.91 -13.87 -26.46
C GLN A 511 22.42 -13.71 -26.85
N LEU A 512 21.96 -14.48 -27.83
CA LEU A 512 20.57 -14.51 -28.22
C LEU A 512 19.83 -15.58 -27.42
N ARG A 513 18.72 -15.21 -26.81
CA ARG A 513 17.87 -16.11 -26.01
C ARG A 513 16.42 -16.04 -26.47
N ASN A 514 15.65 -17.11 -26.25
CA ASN A 514 14.19 -17.07 -26.35
C ASN A 514 13.56 -16.43 -25.07
N ILE A 515 12.23 -16.21 -25.09
CA ILE A 515 11.49 -15.61 -23.97
C ILE A 515 11.55 -16.45 -22.68
N ASN A 516 11.90 -17.75 -22.77
CA ASN A 516 12.09 -18.66 -21.62
C ASN A 516 13.53 -18.63 -21.10
N GLY A 517 14.39 -17.69 -21.58
CA GLY A 517 15.79 -17.56 -21.18
C GLY A 517 16.76 -18.57 -21.79
N GLN A 518 16.29 -19.51 -22.63
CA GLN A 518 17.14 -20.52 -23.25
C GLN A 518 18.09 -19.87 -24.27
N LEU A 519 19.39 -20.11 -24.14
CA LEU A 519 20.42 -19.63 -25.06
C LEU A 519 20.24 -20.29 -26.43
N LEU A 520 20.17 -19.47 -27.48
CA LEU A 520 19.99 -19.89 -28.87
C LEU A 520 21.29 -19.76 -29.70
N SER A 521 21.99 -18.66 -29.51
CA SER A 521 23.29 -18.42 -30.16
C SER A 521 24.16 -17.45 -29.36
N THR A 522 25.46 -17.51 -29.62
CA THR A 522 26.45 -16.56 -29.09
C THR A 522 27.32 -16.03 -30.24
N GLN A 523 27.69 -14.76 -30.16
CA GLN A 523 28.57 -14.09 -31.11
C GLN A 523 29.48 -13.13 -30.36
N GLU A 524 30.73 -12.95 -30.88
CA GLU A 524 31.72 -12.02 -30.35
C GLU A 524 32.06 -10.98 -31.42
N LEU A 525 32.12 -9.70 -31.03
CA LEU A 525 32.62 -8.61 -31.85
C LEU A 525 33.98 -8.13 -31.29
N LYS A 526 35.07 -8.39 -32.00
CA LYS A 526 36.41 -7.89 -31.66
C LYS A 526 36.67 -6.59 -32.40
N SER A 527 36.55 -5.50 -31.71
CA SER A 527 36.69 -4.13 -32.23
C SER A 527 35.74 -3.77 -33.38
N GLY A 528 34.89 -2.79 -33.17
CA GLY A 528 33.97 -2.29 -34.18
C GLY A 528 32.80 -1.54 -33.55
N LYS A 529 32.01 -0.87 -34.40
CA LYS A 529 30.82 -0.16 -34.01
C LYS A 529 29.52 -0.85 -34.48
N GLN A 530 29.64 -1.98 -35.14
CA GLN A 530 28.48 -2.63 -35.74
C GLN A 530 28.66 -4.16 -35.75
N ALA A 531 27.61 -4.89 -35.40
CA ALA A 531 27.49 -6.33 -35.52
C ALA A 531 26.20 -6.71 -36.22
N GLU A 532 26.19 -7.80 -36.98
CA GLU A 532 25.00 -8.38 -37.59
C GLU A 532 24.64 -9.66 -36.83
N ILE A 533 23.42 -9.74 -36.31
CA ILE A 533 22.90 -10.90 -35.59
C ILE A 533 21.84 -11.58 -36.48
N GLU A 534 22.14 -12.82 -36.86
CA GLU A 534 21.20 -13.64 -37.63
C GLU A 534 20.25 -14.41 -36.73
N LEU A 535 18.93 -14.26 -36.96
CA LEU A 535 17.89 -15.01 -36.29
C LEU A 535 17.41 -16.15 -37.21
N GLN A 536 17.89 -17.36 -36.94
CA GLN A 536 17.47 -18.57 -37.70
C GLN A 536 16.16 -19.17 -37.15
N GLN A 537 15.64 -18.68 -36.03
CA GLN A 537 14.47 -19.16 -35.31
C GLN A 537 13.17 -18.73 -36.02
N THR A 538 12.05 -19.31 -35.60
CA THR A 538 10.69 -18.97 -36.07
C THR A 538 10.28 -17.54 -35.68
N SER A 539 9.18 -17.03 -36.27
CA SER A 539 8.59 -15.74 -35.85
C SER A 539 8.32 -15.74 -34.34
N GLY A 540 8.64 -14.65 -33.67
CA GLY A 540 8.52 -14.56 -32.22
C GLY A 540 9.33 -13.42 -31.59
N VAL A 541 9.36 -13.39 -30.25
CA VAL A 541 10.14 -12.42 -29.46
C VAL A 541 11.39 -13.10 -28.94
N TYR A 542 12.52 -12.41 -29.04
CA TYR A 542 13.84 -12.86 -28.61
C TYR A 542 14.53 -11.76 -27.79
N LEU A 543 15.47 -12.17 -26.95
CA LEU A 543 16.27 -11.30 -26.11
C LEU A 543 17.72 -11.38 -26.56
N LEU A 544 18.30 -10.24 -26.88
CA LEU A 544 19.72 -10.11 -27.17
C LEU A 544 20.44 -9.48 -25.98
N GLU A 545 21.21 -10.29 -25.29
CA GLU A 545 22.11 -9.86 -24.22
C GLU A 545 23.43 -9.43 -24.81
N ILE A 546 23.95 -8.26 -24.44
CA ILE A 546 25.19 -7.67 -24.91
C ILE A 546 26.05 -7.35 -23.68
N THR A 547 27.28 -7.89 -23.64
CA THR A 547 28.19 -7.72 -22.50
C THR A 547 29.56 -7.25 -23.00
N ASP A 548 30.21 -6.30 -22.32
CA ASP A 548 31.60 -5.90 -22.60
C ASP A 548 32.62 -6.65 -21.74
N GLN A 549 33.91 -6.39 -21.95
CA GLN A 549 35.01 -7.00 -21.19
C GLN A 549 34.98 -6.65 -19.68
N LYS A 550 34.38 -5.53 -19.32
CA LYS A 550 34.26 -5.09 -17.92
C LYS A 550 33.01 -5.64 -17.23
N GLN A 551 32.29 -6.55 -17.88
CA GLN A 551 31.03 -7.14 -17.43
C GLN A 551 29.85 -6.13 -17.37
N PHE A 552 29.96 -4.95 -18.01
CA PHE A 552 28.81 -4.11 -18.27
C PHE A 552 27.91 -4.82 -19.27
N ARG A 553 26.62 -4.81 -19.00
CA ARG A 553 25.63 -5.64 -19.68
C ARG A 553 24.39 -4.83 -20.05
N THR A 554 23.84 -5.08 -21.24
CA THR A 554 22.52 -4.60 -21.62
C THR A 554 21.74 -5.70 -22.34
N VAL A 555 20.40 -5.65 -22.28
CA VAL A 555 19.54 -6.57 -23.03
C VAL A 555 18.59 -5.77 -23.91
N ARG A 556 18.41 -6.23 -25.13
CA ARG A 556 17.52 -5.62 -26.12
C ARG A 556 16.52 -6.66 -26.65
N ARG A 557 15.27 -6.26 -26.78
CA ARG A 557 14.22 -7.10 -27.35
C ARG A 557 14.28 -7.06 -28.87
N ILE A 558 14.22 -8.24 -29.49
CA ILE A 558 14.09 -8.40 -30.94
C ILE A 558 12.74 -9.05 -31.25
N VAL A 559 12.01 -8.50 -32.21
CA VAL A 559 10.77 -9.08 -32.74
C VAL A 559 11.04 -9.60 -34.13
N LYS A 560 10.91 -10.92 -34.35
CA LYS A 560 10.99 -11.54 -35.67
C LYS A 560 9.57 -11.77 -36.20
N LYS A 561 9.32 -11.26 -37.43
CA LYS A 561 8.04 -11.44 -38.17
C LYS A 561 8.01 -12.75 -38.92
#